data_6673e3c2cc3b1c9171be1f84cfa8cf02
#
_entry.id   6673e3c2cc3b1c9171be1f84cfa8cf02
#
_cell.length_a   1.000
_cell.length_b   1.000
_cell.length_c   1.000
_cell.angle_alpha   90.00
_cell.angle_beta   90.00
_cell.angle_gamma   90.00
#
_symmetry.space_group_name_H-M   'P 1'
#
loop_
_entity.id
_entity.type
_entity.pdbx_description
1 polymer ?
#
loop_
_entity_poly.entity_id
_entity_poly.type
_entity_poly.pdbx_seq_one_letter_code
_entity_poly.pdbx_strand_id
1 'polypeptide(L)'
;MAINTIAYATLFQQGLDKAAVAKLTSGWMDANAGQVIYNGGKEVKIPKISMDGLGDYSRSSGFTDGAVTLEYETKTMTMDRGRSFMLDSQDVNESNFVANATNVMGQFQATKVVPEIDAYRYSKIASLAIVTTTAKDSKVVLATGGNTITSSNAFALLKADIAAIEDIVGEIPLVITMSATIASLLDQDIAISKHLDVTDFTKGEITTKVRSLDGNPIIKVPSGRLKTAYTFYDGVTDGQKNGGFVAAANAKNINWIITPLTAPIAVNKTDKVRIFDPNVNQGADAWKMDYRKYHDLWIMDEALKLCRVNVQETLV
;
A
#
# COMPACT_ATOMS: atom_id res chain seq x y z
N MET A 1 -25.53 -33.89 8.86
CA MET A 1 -24.58 -33.69 7.74
C MET A 1 -24.18 -32.21 7.66
N ALA A 2 -23.38 -31.73 8.63
CA ALA A 2 -22.94 -30.33 8.68
C ALA A 2 -21.44 -30.13 8.39
N ILE A 3 -20.72 -31.19 8.00
CA ILE A 3 -19.24 -31.16 7.95
C ILE A 3 -18.70 -30.61 6.63
N ASN A 4 -19.45 -30.71 5.53
CA ASN A 4 -18.99 -30.25 4.22
C ASN A 4 -19.11 -28.71 3.99
N THR A 5 -19.98 -28.04 4.70
CA THR A 5 -20.20 -26.58 4.56
C THR A 5 -19.03 -25.76 5.10
N ILE A 6 -18.40 -26.19 6.19
CA ILE A 6 -17.28 -25.46 6.83
C ILE A 6 -16.00 -25.62 6.00
N ALA A 7 -15.72 -26.81 5.47
CA ALA A 7 -14.55 -27.04 4.61
C ALA A 7 -14.66 -26.30 3.27
N TYR A 8 -15.87 -26.21 2.71
CA TYR A 8 -16.14 -25.50 1.46
C TYR A 8 -15.94 -23.97 1.64
N ALA A 9 -16.47 -23.40 2.72
CA ALA A 9 -16.33 -21.97 3.03
C ALA A 9 -14.86 -21.56 3.23
N THR A 10 -14.05 -22.40 3.89
CA THR A 10 -12.64 -22.11 4.16
C THR A 10 -11.77 -22.19 2.90
N LEU A 11 -11.93 -23.20 2.07
CA LEU A 11 -11.23 -23.32 0.78
C LEU A 11 -11.59 -22.18 -0.16
N PHE A 12 -12.86 -21.79 -0.15
CA PHE A 12 -13.41 -20.72 -0.94
C PHE A 12 -12.87 -19.36 -0.51
N GLN A 13 -12.82 -19.09 0.79
CA GLN A 13 -12.20 -17.88 1.35
C GLN A 13 -10.75 -17.75 0.92
N GLN A 14 -9.95 -18.81 1.01
CA GLN A 14 -8.55 -18.78 0.58
C GLN A 14 -8.39 -18.49 -0.92
N GLY A 15 -9.29 -18.98 -1.76
CA GLY A 15 -9.29 -18.70 -3.20
C GLY A 15 -9.59 -17.25 -3.52
N LEU A 16 -10.56 -16.65 -2.84
CA LEU A 16 -10.93 -15.23 -3.00
C LEU A 16 -9.81 -14.30 -2.52
N ASP A 17 -9.22 -14.61 -1.36
CA ASP A 17 -8.15 -13.80 -0.80
C ASP A 17 -6.91 -13.80 -1.70
N LYS A 18 -6.52 -14.95 -2.25
CA LYS A 18 -5.43 -15.04 -3.24
C LYS A 18 -5.74 -14.24 -4.52
N ALA A 19 -6.96 -14.32 -5.03
CA ALA A 19 -7.36 -13.57 -6.21
C ALA A 19 -7.41 -12.04 -5.97
N ALA A 20 -7.74 -11.60 -4.76
CA ALA A 20 -7.71 -10.20 -4.37
C ALA A 20 -6.26 -9.69 -4.22
N VAL A 21 -5.41 -10.44 -3.52
CA VAL A 21 -3.99 -10.08 -3.34
C VAL A 21 -3.27 -9.97 -4.69
N ALA A 22 -3.54 -10.86 -5.63
CA ALA A 22 -2.95 -10.81 -6.98
C ALA A 22 -3.31 -9.54 -7.79
N LYS A 23 -4.38 -8.82 -7.41
CA LYS A 23 -4.81 -7.56 -8.05
C LYS A 23 -4.32 -6.31 -7.33
N LEU A 24 -3.74 -6.44 -6.13
CA LEU A 24 -3.15 -5.33 -5.38
C LEU A 24 -1.82 -4.92 -5.99
N THR A 25 -1.70 -3.64 -6.35
CA THR A 25 -0.41 -3.08 -6.79
C THR A 25 0.52 -2.80 -5.60
N SER A 26 -0.03 -2.66 -4.40
CA SER A 26 0.69 -2.47 -3.13
C SER A 26 0.88 -3.75 -2.30
N GLY A 27 0.51 -4.93 -2.83
CA GLY A 27 0.55 -6.20 -2.10
C GLY A 27 1.96 -6.63 -1.66
N TRP A 28 3.00 -6.22 -2.37
CA TRP A 28 4.39 -6.49 -2.03
C TRP A 28 4.82 -5.90 -0.66
N MET A 29 4.11 -4.88 -0.16
CA MET A 29 4.38 -4.25 1.14
C MET A 29 4.04 -5.16 2.32
N ASP A 30 3.13 -6.12 2.13
CA ASP A 30 2.72 -7.08 3.17
C ASP A 30 3.87 -8.03 3.56
N ALA A 31 4.81 -8.29 2.64
CA ALA A 31 5.98 -9.11 2.91
C ALA A 31 6.94 -8.49 3.95
N ASN A 32 6.82 -7.20 4.24
CA ASN A 32 7.63 -6.49 5.21
C ASN A 32 7.06 -6.54 6.65
N ALA A 33 5.88 -7.11 6.85
CA ALA A 33 5.20 -7.16 8.16
C ALA A 33 6.02 -7.82 9.28
N GLY A 34 6.96 -8.70 8.93
CA GLY A 34 7.86 -9.35 9.89
C GLY A 34 8.87 -8.42 10.56
N GLN A 35 9.03 -7.18 10.10
CA GLN A 35 9.96 -6.19 10.68
C GLN A 35 9.43 -5.55 11.97
N VAL A 36 8.17 -5.75 12.31
CA VAL A 36 7.53 -5.17 13.47
C VAL A 36 7.01 -6.25 14.42
N ILE A 37 6.97 -5.94 15.72
CA ILE A 37 6.41 -6.83 16.72
C ILE A 37 4.90 -6.59 16.76
N TYR A 38 4.15 -7.59 16.27
CA TYR A 38 2.70 -7.56 16.24
C TYR A 38 2.12 -8.74 17.04
N ASN A 39 1.44 -8.45 18.13
CA ASN A 39 0.89 -9.44 19.06
C ASN A 39 -0.62 -9.71 18.84
N GLY A 40 -1.14 -9.40 17.64
CA GLY A 40 -2.56 -9.62 17.32
C GLY A 40 -3.52 -8.58 17.94
N GLY A 41 -3.01 -7.58 18.66
CA GLY A 41 -3.78 -6.48 19.26
C GLY A 41 -4.18 -5.39 18.25
N LYS A 42 -4.47 -4.21 18.76
CA LYS A 42 -4.72 -2.97 18.00
C LYS A 42 -3.44 -2.19 17.76
N GLU A 43 -2.40 -2.53 18.51
CA GLU A 43 -1.14 -1.84 18.57
C GLU A 43 -0.03 -2.67 17.93
N VAL A 44 0.85 -1.98 17.26
CA VAL A 44 2.07 -2.51 16.66
C VAL A 44 3.25 -1.78 17.29
N LYS A 45 4.25 -2.53 17.74
CA LYS A 45 5.47 -1.98 18.31
C LYS A 45 6.58 -1.99 17.27
N ILE A 46 7.11 -0.83 16.97
CA ILE A 46 8.21 -0.63 16.03
C ILE A 46 9.48 -0.40 16.87
N PRO A 47 10.51 -1.27 16.76
CA PRO A 47 11.76 -1.05 17.45
C PRO A 47 12.52 0.12 16.82
N LYS A 48 13.02 1.04 17.64
CA LYS A 48 13.86 2.16 17.25
C LYS A 48 15.18 2.06 18.00
N ILE A 49 16.27 1.84 17.28
CA ILE A 49 17.62 1.74 17.84
C ILE A 49 18.39 2.99 17.45
N SER A 50 18.99 3.64 18.43
CA SER A 50 19.90 4.76 18.25
C SER A 50 21.26 4.40 18.85
N MET A 51 22.34 4.74 18.15
CA MET A 51 23.73 4.47 18.59
C MET A 51 24.60 5.66 18.28
N ASP A 52 25.59 5.89 19.14
CA ASP A 52 26.61 6.88 18.88
C ASP A 52 27.58 6.43 17.79
N GLY A 53 28.19 7.40 17.09
CA GLY A 53 29.17 7.14 16.04
C GLY A 53 30.54 6.71 16.62
N LEU A 54 31.51 6.45 15.74
CA LEU A 54 32.86 6.12 16.15
C LEU A 54 33.54 7.34 16.79
N GLY A 55 34.18 7.10 17.92
CA GLY A 55 35.08 8.07 18.57
C GLY A 55 36.56 7.72 18.34
N ASP A 56 37.43 8.67 18.59
CA ASP A 56 38.86 8.46 18.45
C ASP A 56 39.39 7.47 19.53
N TYR A 57 40.20 6.53 19.09
CA TYR A 57 40.88 5.62 19.99
C TYR A 57 42.16 6.25 20.54
N SER A 58 42.27 6.30 21.86
CA SER A 58 43.50 6.75 22.56
C SER A 58 44.32 5.55 23.02
N ARG A 59 45.63 5.56 22.71
CA ARG A 59 46.56 4.51 23.22
C ARG A 59 46.74 4.51 24.72
N SER A 60 46.42 5.62 25.39
CA SER A 60 46.58 5.77 26.83
C SER A 60 45.28 5.52 27.61
N SER A 61 44.12 5.87 27.04
CA SER A 61 42.81 5.77 27.69
C SER A 61 41.86 4.72 27.08
N GLY A 62 42.22 4.11 25.92
CA GLY A 62 41.42 3.08 25.25
C GLY A 62 40.30 3.63 24.39
N PHE A 63 39.18 2.91 24.38
CA PHE A 63 37.97 3.25 23.61
C PHE A 63 37.17 4.35 24.31
N THR A 64 36.54 5.22 23.53
CA THR A 64 35.55 6.17 24.03
C THR A 64 34.23 5.45 24.26
N ASP A 65 33.59 5.67 25.41
CA ASP A 65 32.29 5.08 25.71
C ASP A 65 31.19 5.65 24.78
N GLY A 66 30.38 4.77 24.20
CA GLY A 66 29.23 5.13 23.38
C GLY A 66 27.93 4.62 24.00
N ALA A 67 26.84 5.31 23.74
CA ALA A 67 25.49 4.95 24.17
C ALA A 67 24.72 4.20 23.09
N VAL A 68 23.96 3.19 23.49
CA VAL A 68 22.97 2.50 22.67
C VAL A 68 21.62 2.63 23.34
N THR A 69 20.65 3.19 22.62
CA THR A 69 19.28 3.33 23.10
C THR A 69 18.35 2.49 22.25
N LEU A 70 17.55 1.62 22.87
CA LEU A 70 16.48 0.85 22.25
C LEU A 70 15.15 1.34 22.80
N GLU A 71 14.34 1.90 21.95
CA GLU A 71 12.98 2.35 22.26
C GLU A 71 11.96 1.61 21.37
N TYR A 72 10.74 1.46 21.89
CA TYR A 72 9.63 0.91 21.13
C TYR A 72 8.58 1.99 20.89
N GLU A 73 8.41 2.38 19.65
CA GLU A 73 7.31 3.25 19.26
C GLU A 73 6.03 2.43 19.07
N THR A 74 4.97 2.77 19.80
CA THR A 74 3.68 2.10 19.68
C THR A 74 2.80 2.85 18.69
N LYS A 75 2.41 2.20 17.61
CA LYS A 75 1.47 2.71 16.59
C LYS A 75 0.16 1.96 16.68
N THR A 76 -0.95 2.69 16.58
CA THR A 76 -2.31 2.10 16.57
C THR A 76 -2.83 1.99 15.15
N MET A 77 -3.40 0.82 14.83
CA MET A 77 -4.06 0.60 13.53
C MET A 77 -5.35 1.40 13.46
N THR A 78 -5.60 2.04 12.32
CA THR A 78 -6.74 2.95 12.13
C THR A 78 -7.77 2.48 11.12
N MET A 79 -7.40 1.68 10.12
CA MET A 79 -8.28 1.27 9.02
C MET A 79 -8.99 -0.06 9.31
N ASP A 80 -10.14 0.01 9.98
CA ASP A 80 -11.04 -1.14 10.20
C ASP A 80 -12.30 -0.95 9.35
N ARG A 81 -12.39 -1.68 8.24
CA ARG A 81 -13.42 -1.51 7.21
C ARG A 81 -14.13 -2.84 6.94
N GLY A 82 -15.44 -2.76 6.74
CA GLY A 82 -16.23 -3.94 6.42
C GLY A 82 -17.54 -3.62 5.73
N ARG A 83 -18.12 -4.62 5.07
CA ARG A 83 -19.44 -4.53 4.42
C ARG A 83 -20.14 -5.87 4.50
N SER A 84 -21.46 -5.82 4.68
CA SER A 84 -22.35 -7.00 4.64
C SER A 84 -23.28 -6.89 3.43
N PHE A 85 -23.51 -8.02 2.77
CA PHE A 85 -24.46 -8.17 1.68
C PHE A 85 -25.44 -9.30 1.99
N MET A 86 -26.69 -9.15 1.56
CA MET A 86 -27.70 -10.19 1.59
C MET A 86 -28.21 -10.45 0.16
N LEU A 87 -28.30 -11.70 -0.22
CA LEU A 87 -28.89 -12.16 -1.48
C LEU A 87 -30.01 -13.12 -1.16
N ASP A 88 -31.22 -12.81 -1.59
CA ASP A 88 -32.37 -13.67 -1.45
C ASP A 88 -32.15 -15.00 -2.18
N SER A 89 -32.63 -16.10 -1.61
CA SER A 89 -32.46 -17.44 -2.19
C SER A 89 -33.16 -17.57 -3.55
N GLN A 90 -34.29 -16.88 -3.74
CA GLN A 90 -35.02 -16.89 -5.00
C GLN A 90 -34.32 -16.12 -6.08
N ASP A 91 -33.74 -14.93 -5.76
CA ASP A 91 -32.96 -14.13 -6.70
C ASP A 91 -31.74 -14.88 -7.23
N VAL A 92 -31.08 -15.68 -6.37
CA VAL A 92 -29.94 -16.52 -6.79
C VAL A 92 -30.40 -17.58 -7.80
N ASN A 93 -31.54 -18.23 -7.56
CA ASN A 93 -32.09 -19.24 -8.47
C ASN A 93 -32.55 -18.62 -9.81
N GLU A 94 -33.27 -17.50 -9.76
CA GLU A 94 -33.78 -16.80 -10.95
C GLU A 94 -32.66 -16.23 -11.83
N SER A 95 -31.52 -15.87 -11.24
CA SER A 95 -30.34 -15.39 -11.98
C SER A 95 -29.51 -16.52 -12.63
N ASN A 96 -30.01 -17.77 -12.68
CA ASN A 96 -29.25 -18.95 -13.13
C ASN A 96 -27.89 -19.10 -12.41
N PHE A 97 -27.85 -18.84 -11.12
CA PHE A 97 -26.65 -18.88 -10.28
C PHE A 97 -25.51 -17.92 -10.68
N VAL A 98 -25.77 -16.94 -11.55
CA VAL A 98 -24.78 -15.89 -11.86
C VAL A 98 -24.54 -14.99 -10.66
N ALA A 99 -25.59 -14.62 -9.93
CA ALA A 99 -25.51 -13.85 -8.70
C ALA A 99 -25.30 -14.76 -7.48
N ASN A 100 -24.32 -15.66 -7.53
CA ASN A 100 -23.96 -16.45 -6.34
C ASN A 100 -23.01 -15.69 -5.42
N ALA A 101 -22.96 -16.10 -4.16
CA ALA A 101 -22.16 -15.47 -3.12
C ALA A 101 -20.68 -15.32 -3.51
N THR A 102 -20.14 -16.30 -4.26
CA THR A 102 -18.77 -16.31 -4.77
C THR A 102 -18.51 -15.18 -5.73
N ASN A 103 -19.31 -15.09 -6.78
CA ASN A 103 -19.12 -14.11 -7.84
C ASN A 103 -19.28 -12.68 -7.29
N VAL A 104 -20.30 -12.47 -6.45
CA VAL A 104 -20.56 -11.16 -5.82
C VAL A 104 -19.40 -10.73 -4.94
N MET A 105 -18.90 -11.62 -4.07
CA MET A 105 -17.80 -11.29 -3.18
C MET A 105 -16.49 -11.11 -3.93
N GLY A 106 -16.18 -11.94 -4.92
CA GLY A 106 -14.99 -11.78 -5.76
C GLY A 106 -14.99 -10.47 -6.56
N GLN A 107 -16.15 -10.09 -7.11
CA GLN A 107 -16.30 -8.81 -7.80
C GLN A 107 -16.20 -7.62 -6.84
N PHE A 108 -16.78 -7.72 -5.64
CA PHE A 108 -16.68 -6.70 -4.60
C PHE A 108 -15.22 -6.48 -4.19
N GLN A 109 -14.47 -7.55 -3.89
CA GLN A 109 -13.04 -7.45 -3.57
C GLN A 109 -12.25 -6.80 -4.71
N ALA A 110 -12.44 -7.24 -5.94
CA ALA A 110 -11.70 -6.72 -7.09
C ALA A 110 -12.00 -5.26 -7.42
N THR A 111 -13.26 -4.82 -7.26
CA THR A 111 -13.72 -3.49 -7.73
C THR A 111 -13.77 -2.44 -6.63
N LYS A 112 -13.88 -2.83 -5.37
CA LYS A 112 -14.05 -1.91 -4.23
C LYS A 112 -12.89 -2.02 -3.23
N VAL A 113 -12.59 -3.23 -2.76
CA VAL A 113 -11.60 -3.44 -1.69
C VAL A 113 -10.18 -3.18 -2.18
N VAL A 114 -9.77 -3.77 -3.29
CA VAL A 114 -8.42 -3.60 -3.87
C VAL A 114 -8.09 -2.13 -4.16
N PRO A 115 -8.95 -1.37 -4.86
CA PRO A 115 -8.70 0.06 -5.09
C PRO A 115 -8.59 0.89 -3.80
N GLU A 116 -9.39 0.56 -2.77
CA GLU A 116 -9.39 1.28 -1.50
C GLU A 116 -8.10 1.05 -0.71
N ILE A 117 -7.60 -0.20 -0.67
CA ILE A 117 -6.35 -0.55 -0.01
C ILE A 117 -5.17 0.15 -0.69
N ASP A 118 -5.07 0.08 -2.01
CA ASP A 118 -4.02 0.74 -2.78
C ASP A 118 -4.02 2.26 -2.54
N ALA A 119 -5.20 2.88 -2.65
CA ALA A 119 -5.37 4.31 -2.42
C ALA A 119 -4.94 4.74 -1.01
N TYR A 120 -5.32 3.95 0.01
CA TYR A 120 -4.91 4.22 1.39
C TYR A 120 -3.40 4.12 1.57
N ARG A 121 -2.78 3.04 1.10
CA ARG A 121 -1.34 2.80 1.27
C ARG A 121 -0.50 3.87 0.59
N TYR A 122 -0.80 4.20 -0.66
CA TYR A 122 -0.06 5.22 -1.40
C TYR A 122 -0.27 6.63 -0.84
N SER A 123 -1.50 6.99 -0.46
CA SER A 123 -1.76 8.28 0.17
C SER A 123 -1.07 8.43 1.52
N LYS A 124 -0.97 7.34 2.30
CA LYS A 124 -0.27 7.33 3.57
C LYS A 124 1.22 7.61 3.40
N ILE A 125 1.88 6.95 2.44
CA ILE A 125 3.30 7.18 2.11
C ILE A 125 3.50 8.64 1.67
N ALA A 126 2.67 9.12 0.77
CA ALA A 126 2.76 10.49 0.26
C ALA A 126 2.52 11.53 1.38
N SER A 127 1.54 11.32 2.23
CA SER A 127 1.24 12.19 3.36
C SER A 127 2.42 12.29 4.33
N LEU A 128 3.06 11.15 4.68
CA LEU A 128 4.24 11.14 5.54
C LEU A 128 5.41 11.91 4.92
N ALA A 129 5.69 11.71 3.63
CA ALA A 129 6.74 12.41 2.92
C ALA A 129 6.48 13.92 2.83
N ILE A 130 5.25 14.33 2.54
CA ILE A 130 4.85 15.75 2.46
C ILE A 130 4.97 16.42 3.83
N VAL A 131 4.42 15.83 4.89
CA VAL A 131 4.51 16.36 6.26
C VAL A 131 5.97 16.53 6.69
N THR A 132 6.83 15.56 6.41
CA THR A 132 8.26 15.64 6.72
C THR A 132 8.94 16.75 5.93
N THR A 133 8.64 16.91 4.64
CA THR A 133 9.22 17.97 3.79
C THR A 133 8.77 19.37 4.21
N THR A 134 7.50 19.53 4.58
CA THR A 134 6.90 20.83 4.92
C THR A 134 7.07 21.22 6.39
N ALA A 135 7.67 20.37 7.22
CA ALA A 135 7.98 20.70 8.61
C ALA A 135 8.92 21.91 8.70
N LYS A 136 8.67 22.83 9.65
CA LYS A 136 9.38 24.12 9.78
C LYS A 136 10.90 24.00 9.83
N ASP A 137 11.43 22.92 10.38
CA ASP A 137 12.87 22.69 10.56
C ASP A 137 13.40 21.57 9.65
N SER A 138 12.64 21.18 8.63
CA SER A 138 13.04 20.08 7.75
C SER A 138 14.22 20.50 6.85
N LYS A 139 15.31 19.76 6.95
CA LYS A 139 16.44 19.83 6.02
C LYS A 139 16.34 18.79 4.91
N VAL A 140 15.32 17.93 4.96
CA VAL A 140 15.17 16.77 4.08
C VAL A 140 13.99 16.99 3.15
N VAL A 141 14.23 16.97 1.85
CA VAL A 141 13.20 17.08 0.82
C VAL A 141 12.80 15.67 0.37
N LEU A 142 11.68 15.18 0.89
CA LEU A 142 11.11 13.86 0.53
C LEU A 142 9.99 13.95 -0.49
N ALA A 143 9.34 15.10 -0.57
CA ALA A 143 8.28 15.37 -1.53
C ALA A 143 8.60 16.61 -2.37
N THR A 144 8.46 16.50 -3.68
CA THR A 144 8.58 17.59 -4.66
C THR A 144 7.23 17.84 -5.31
N GLY A 145 6.91 19.10 -5.61
CA GLY A 145 5.63 19.47 -6.24
C GLY A 145 5.76 20.62 -7.20
N GLY A 146 4.70 20.83 -8.01
CA GLY A 146 4.64 21.90 -9.00
C GLY A 146 5.36 21.58 -10.31
N ASN A 147 5.78 20.35 -10.53
CA ASN A 147 6.46 19.93 -11.75
C ASN A 147 5.47 19.39 -12.77
N THR A 148 5.34 20.08 -13.90
CA THR A 148 4.62 19.51 -15.06
C THR A 148 5.51 18.47 -15.73
N ILE A 149 5.08 17.21 -15.69
CA ILE A 149 5.78 16.11 -16.33
C ILE A 149 5.40 16.05 -17.81
N THR A 150 6.41 15.99 -18.64
CA THR A 150 6.31 15.85 -20.10
C THR A 150 7.15 14.68 -20.58
N SER A 151 6.98 14.24 -21.80
CA SER A 151 7.81 13.17 -22.39
C SER A 151 9.31 13.54 -22.48
N SER A 152 9.67 14.82 -22.43
CA SER A 152 11.06 15.26 -22.50
C SER A 152 11.75 15.42 -21.14
N ASN A 153 11.03 15.50 -20.04
CA ASN A 153 11.61 15.74 -18.70
C ASN A 153 11.35 14.59 -17.71
N ALA A 154 10.44 13.68 -18.03
CA ALA A 154 10.01 12.60 -17.12
C ALA A 154 11.21 11.75 -16.66
N PHE A 155 12.07 11.36 -17.61
CA PHE A 155 13.24 10.54 -17.31
C PHE A 155 14.26 11.27 -16.45
N ALA A 156 14.59 12.50 -16.78
CA ALA A 156 15.60 13.29 -16.06
C ALA A 156 15.18 13.53 -14.61
N LEU A 157 13.90 13.85 -14.38
CA LEU A 157 13.36 14.07 -13.03
C LEU A 157 13.31 12.79 -12.22
N LEU A 158 12.91 11.68 -12.84
CA LEU A 158 12.88 10.37 -12.19
C LEU A 158 14.29 9.92 -11.76
N LYS A 159 15.28 10.09 -12.66
CA LYS A 159 16.68 9.79 -12.35
C LYS A 159 17.26 10.69 -11.27
N ALA A 160 16.89 11.96 -11.22
CA ALA A 160 17.30 12.87 -10.16
C ALA A 160 16.75 12.43 -8.79
N ASP A 161 15.49 11.97 -8.72
CA ASP A 161 14.91 11.44 -7.49
C ASP A 161 15.57 10.12 -7.05
N ILE A 162 15.96 9.25 -7.99
CA ILE A 162 16.71 8.01 -7.69
C ILE A 162 18.09 8.38 -7.17
N ALA A 163 18.83 9.23 -7.87
CA ALA A 163 20.17 9.67 -7.48
C ALA A 163 20.19 10.33 -6.10
N ALA A 164 19.14 11.10 -5.74
CA ALA A 164 19.01 11.70 -4.41
C ALA A 164 18.82 10.67 -3.28
N ILE A 165 18.35 9.45 -3.58
CA ILE A 165 18.31 8.34 -2.62
C ILE A 165 19.69 7.67 -2.55
N GLU A 166 20.28 7.38 -3.69
CA GLU A 166 21.59 6.72 -3.81
C GLU A 166 22.72 7.55 -3.17
N ASP A 167 22.62 8.87 -3.19
CA ASP A 167 23.57 9.77 -2.53
C ASP A 167 23.57 9.64 -1.00
N ILE A 168 22.47 9.14 -0.42
CA ILE A 168 22.37 8.95 1.05
C ILE A 168 22.92 7.58 1.47
N VAL A 169 22.58 6.50 0.73
CA VAL A 169 22.84 5.11 1.19
C VAL A 169 23.56 4.24 0.18
N GLY A 170 23.91 4.78 -0.98
CA GLY A 170 24.42 4.00 -2.11
C GLY A 170 23.30 3.24 -2.84
N GLU A 171 23.69 2.31 -3.69
CA GLU A 171 22.77 1.51 -4.50
C GLU A 171 22.00 0.51 -3.64
N ILE A 172 20.68 0.65 -3.60
CA ILE A 172 19.75 -0.24 -2.89
C ILE A 172 18.56 -0.61 -3.79
N PRO A 173 17.92 -1.77 -3.57
CA PRO A 173 16.73 -2.14 -4.32
C PRO A 173 15.57 -1.18 -4.03
N LEU A 174 15.12 -0.46 -5.04
CA LEU A 174 14.01 0.48 -4.98
C LEU A 174 12.78 -0.08 -5.70
N VAL A 175 11.61 0.39 -5.34
CA VAL A 175 10.35 0.17 -6.07
C VAL A 175 9.81 1.52 -6.51
N ILE A 176 9.58 1.66 -7.81
CA ILE A 176 9.02 2.87 -8.41
C ILE A 176 7.55 2.62 -8.66
N THR A 177 6.69 3.29 -7.92
CA THR A 177 5.24 3.27 -8.15
C THR A 177 4.84 4.52 -8.93
N MET A 178 4.24 4.35 -10.10
CA MET A 178 4.01 5.44 -11.04
C MET A 178 2.57 5.45 -11.53
N SER A 179 1.99 6.66 -11.74
CA SER A 179 0.67 6.75 -12.36
C SER A 179 0.71 6.26 -13.81
N ALA A 180 -0.36 5.61 -14.26
CA ALA A 180 -0.44 5.08 -15.63
C ALA A 180 -0.22 6.15 -16.70
N THR A 181 -0.67 7.39 -16.45
CA THR A 181 -0.49 8.53 -17.34
C THR A 181 1.00 8.91 -17.48
N ILE A 182 1.69 9.03 -16.34
CA ILE A 182 3.13 9.37 -16.34
C ILE A 182 3.95 8.24 -16.92
N ALA A 183 3.59 6.99 -16.64
CA ALA A 183 4.26 5.84 -17.25
C ALA A 183 4.15 5.84 -18.78
N SER A 184 3.02 6.31 -19.34
CA SER A 184 2.86 6.47 -20.79
C SER A 184 3.73 7.61 -21.35
N LEU A 185 3.90 8.72 -20.61
CA LEU A 185 4.81 9.78 -21.00
C LEU A 185 6.28 9.33 -20.96
N LEU A 186 6.63 8.57 -19.93
CA LEU A 186 7.95 7.98 -19.80
C LEU A 186 8.26 7.01 -20.97
N ASP A 187 7.30 6.20 -21.40
CA ASP A 187 7.44 5.30 -22.52
C ASP A 187 7.64 6.04 -23.87
N GLN A 188 7.22 7.30 -23.98
CA GLN A 188 7.41 8.15 -25.16
C GLN A 188 8.76 8.85 -25.21
N ASP A 189 9.51 8.84 -24.12
CA ASP A 189 10.85 9.43 -24.09
C ASP A 189 11.82 8.57 -24.89
N ILE A 190 12.45 9.20 -25.93
CA ILE A 190 13.39 8.52 -26.83
C ILE A 190 14.64 8.02 -26.07
N ALA A 191 15.01 8.69 -24.99
CA ALA A 191 16.15 8.30 -24.16
C ALA A 191 15.90 6.97 -23.43
N ILE A 192 14.67 6.70 -23.05
CA ILE A 192 14.28 5.50 -22.29
C ILE A 192 14.18 4.25 -23.13
N SER A 193 13.85 4.35 -24.41
CA SER A 193 13.68 3.16 -25.25
C SER A 193 14.91 2.24 -25.28
N LYS A 194 16.06 2.75 -24.81
CA LYS A 194 17.34 2.02 -24.72
C LYS A 194 17.66 1.50 -23.29
N HIS A 195 16.90 1.90 -22.27
CA HIS A 195 17.20 1.64 -20.85
C HIS A 195 16.10 0.92 -20.07
N LEU A 196 14.96 0.60 -20.71
CA LEU A 196 13.89 -0.16 -20.07
C LEU A 196 14.05 -1.65 -20.34
N ASP A 197 14.34 -2.39 -19.28
CA ASP A 197 14.34 -3.85 -19.30
C ASP A 197 13.03 -4.40 -18.75
N VAL A 198 12.70 -5.66 -19.14
CA VAL A 198 11.59 -6.41 -18.55
C VAL A 198 12.17 -7.35 -17.52
N THR A 199 11.75 -7.19 -16.28
CA THR A 199 12.24 -7.99 -15.15
C THR A 199 11.10 -8.71 -14.46
N ASP A 200 11.38 -9.87 -13.86
CA ASP A 200 10.44 -10.57 -13.00
C ASP A 200 10.52 -9.98 -11.58
N PHE A 201 9.47 -9.29 -11.18
CA PHE A 201 9.35 -8.79 -9.82
C PHE A 201 8.65 -9.82 -8.96
N THR A 202 9.40 -10.41 -8.03
CA THR A 202 8.88 -11.37 -7.06
C THR A 202 9.12 -10.87 -5.64
N LYS A 203 8.05 -10.65 -4.89
CA LYS A 203 8.13 -10.42 -3.45
C LYS A 203 6.90 -11.00 -2.76
N GLY A 204 7.14 -11.85 -1.77
CA GLY A 204 6.09 -12.65 -1.15
C GLY A 204 5.51 -13.66 -2.15
N GLU A 205 4.19 -13.77 -2.20
CA GLU A 205 3.49 -14.70 -3.11
C GLU A 205 3.21 -14.10 -4.51
N ILE A 206 3.68 -12.86 -4.78
CA ILE A 206 3.38 -12.15 -6.03
C ILE A 206 4.60 -12.18 -6.94
N THR A 207 4.44 -12.77 -8.11
CA THR A 207 5.42 -12.68 -9.21
C THR A 207 4.73 -12.01 -10.39
N THR A 208 5.24 -10.86 -10.81
CA THR A 208 4.69 -10.09 -11.92
C THR A 208 5.81 -9.61 -12.83
N LYS A 209 5.62 -9.73 -14.14
CA LYS A 209 6.53 -9.12 -15.12
C LYS A 209 6.29 -7.62 -15.14
N VAL A 210 7.28 -6.85 -14.74
CA VAL A 210 7.24 -5.39 -14.73
C VAL A 210 8.40 -4.82 -15.52
N ARG A 211 8.24 -3.60 -16.01
CA ARG A 211 9.35 -2.85 -16.57
C ARG A 211 10.27 -2.41 -15.45
N SER A 212 11.57 -2.42 -15.70
CA SER A 212 12.56 -1.94 -14.75
C SER A 212 13.39 -0.82 -15.34
N LEU A 213 13.82 0.08 -14.49
CA LEU A 213 14.80 1.11 -14.81
C LEU A 213 15.97 0.94 -13.85
N ASP A 214 17.18 0.69 -14.40
CA ASP A 214 18.39 0.39 -13.61
C ASP A 214 18.17 -0.76 -12.59
N GLY A 215 17.46 -1.81 -12.99
CA GLY A 215 17.12 -2.92 -12.10
C GLY A 215 15.97 -2.66 -11.13
N ASN A 216 15.47 -1.42 -11.02
CA ASN A 216 14.36 -1.07 -10.13
C ASN A 216 13.01 -1.25 -10.83
N PRO A 217 12.09 -2.08 -10.29
CA PRO A 217 10.80 -2.36 -10.89
C PRO A 217 9.88 -1.13 -10.89
N ILE A 218 9.18 -0.91 -12.02
CA ILE A 218 8.18 0.14 -12.19
C ILE A 218 6.78 -0.48 -12.11
N ILE A 219 6.04 -0.15 -11.07
CA ILE A 219 4.66 -0.58 -10.87
C ILE A 219 3.71 0.51 -11.38
N LYS A 220 2.90 0.20 -12.40
CA LYS A 220 1.90 1.11 -12.94
C LYS A 220 0.61 1.03 -12.12
N VAL A 221 0.15 2.18 -11.64
CA VAL A 221 -1.07 2.29 -10.84
C VAL A 221 -2.05 3.25 -11.52
N PRO A 222 -3.36 2.94 -11.54
CA PRO A 222 -4.36 3.88 -12.02
C PRO A 222 -4.31 5.19 -11.24
N SER A 223 -4.34 6.34 -11.94
CA SER A 223 -4.22 7.67 -11.33
C SER A 223 -5.28 7.97 -10.26
N GLY A 224 -6.47 7.35 -10.37
CA GLY A 224 -7.52 7.43 -9.36
C GLY A 224 -7.16 6.84 -7.99
N ARG A 225 -6.14 5.95 -7.92
CA ARG A 225 -5.62 5.36 -6.68
C ARG A 225 -4.33 6.03 -6.18
N LEU A 226 -3.80 7.00 -6.94
CA LEU A 226 -2.50 7.62 -6.67
C LEU A 226 -2.67 9.12 -6.44
N LYS A 227 -3.28 9.48 -5.29
CA LYS A 227 -3.46 10.85 -4.82
C LYS A 227 -2.97 10.99 -3.38
N THR A 228 -2.66 12.21 -2.98
CA THR A 228 -2.08 12.50 -1.66
C THR A 228 -3.05 12.34 -0.50
N ALA A 229 -4.35 12.46 -0.73
CA ALA A 229 -5.36 12.35 0.31
C ALA A 229 -6.69 11.80 -0.23
N TYR A 230 -7.37 11.02 0.62
CA TYR A 230 -8.69 10.47 0.34
C TYR A 230 -9.62 10.65 1.54
N THR A 231 -10.91 10.80 1.26
CA THR A 231 -11.98 10.69 2.23
C THR A 231 -12.60 9.30 2.10
N PHE A 232 -12.50 8.51 3.17
CA PHE A 232 -13.08 7.17 3.25
C PHE A 232 -14.47 7.28 3.88
N TYR A 233 -15.50 6.88 3.14
CA TYR A 233 -16.88 6.97 3.56
C TYR A 233 -17.22 5.93 4.61
N ASP A 234 -17.92 6.34 5.69
CA ASP A 234 -18.28 5.48 6.82
C ASP A 234 -19.42 4.50 6.54
N GLY A 235 -20.19 4.71 5.46
CA GLY A 235 -21.34 3.89 5.09
C GLY A 235 -22.61 4.18 5.89
N VAL A 236 -22.63 5.21 6.74
CA VAL A 236 -23.75 5.59 7.62
C VAL A 236 -24.23 7.02 7.39
N THR A 237 -23.30 7.98 7.35
CA THR A 237 -23.59 9.41 7.15
C THR A 237 -24.30 9.66 5.82
N ASP A 238 -25.23 10.60 5.79
CA ASP A 238 -25.91 11.00 4.56
C ASP A 238 -24.90 11.46 3.49
N GLY A 239 -25.09 10.98 2.26
CA GLY A 239 -24.12 11.14 1.16
C GLY A 239 -22.97 10.14 1.17
N GLN A 240 -22.78 9.38 2.27
CA GLN A 240 -21.72 8.37 2.39
C GLN A 240 -22.24 6.93 2.53
N LYS A 241 -23.55 6.71 2.49
CA LYS A 241 -24.22 5.41 2.70
C LYS A 241 -23.72 4.29 1.78
N ASN A 242 -23.29 4.64 0.57
CA ASN A 242 -22.75 3.67 -0.38
C ASN A 242 -21.34 3.16 0.00
N GLY A 243 -20.68 3.79 0.99
CA GLY A 243 -19.30 3.46 1.36
C GLY A 243 -18.31 3.79 0.24
N GLY A 244 -17.13 3.19 0.30
CA GLY A 244 -16.03 3.45 -0.63
C GLY A 244 -15.20 4.67 -0.25
N PHE A 245 -14.52 5.28 -1.23
CA PHE A 245 -13.66 6.42 -1.02
C PHE A 245 -13.70 7.39 -2.20
N VAL A 246 -13.38 8.65 -1.93
CA VAL A 246 -13.22 9.70 -2.95
C VAL A 246 -11.96 10.49 -2.67
N ALA A 247 -11.40 11.16 -3.68
CA ALA A 247 -10.32 12.09 -3.46
C ALA A 247 -10.78 13.22 -2.53
N ALA A 248 -9.97 13.56 -1.52
CA ALA A 248 -10.25 14.69 -0.66
C ALA A 248 -10.20 16.01 -1.46
N ALA A 249 -10.86 17.06 -0.99
CA ALA A 249 -10.93 18.34 -1.70
C ALA A 249 -9.53 18.96 -1.96
N ASN A 250 -8.57 18.72 -1.06
CA ASN A 250 -7.18 19.17 -1.16
C ASN A 250 -6.23 18.09 -1.73
N ALA A 251 -6.77 16.98 -2.24
CA ALA A 251 -5.96 15.90 -2.80
C ALA A 251 -5.21 16.35 -4.05
N LYS A 252 -3.92 16.09 -4.08
CA LYS A 252 -3.02 16.36 -5.21
C LYS A 252 -2.71 15.07 -5.95
N ASN A 253 -2.40 15.18 -7.24
CA ASN A 253 -2.05 14.04 -8.07
C ASN A 253 -0.59 13.64 -7.82
N ILE A 254 -0.34 12.37 -7.58
CA ILE A 254 1.00 11.85 -7.44
C ILE A 254 1.47 11.34 -8.81
N ASN A 255 2.63 11.82 -9.25
CA ASN A 255 3.28 11.37 -10.47
C ASN A 255 3.97 10.02 -10.24
N TRP A 256 4.83 9.94 -9.22
CA TRP A 256 5.47 8.70 -8.76
C TRP A 256 5.81 8.75 -7.28
N ILE A 257 6.00 7.55 -6.73
CA ILE A 257 6.54 7.30 -5.41
C ILE A 257 7.71 6.33 -5.58
N ILE A 258 8.87 6.68 -5.08
CA ILE A 258 10.06 5.83 -5.03
C ILE A 258 10.28 5.45 -3.57
N THR A 259 10.33 4.16 -3.29
CA THR A 259 10.58 3.66 -1.93
C THR A 259 11.55 2.49 -1.98
N PRO A 260 12.43 2.35 -0.97
CA PRO A 260 13.15 1.10 -0.78
C PRO A 260 12.20 -0.07 -0.65
N LEU A 261 12.59 -1.22 -1.21
CA LEU A 261 11.77 -2.43 -1.19
C LEU A 261 11.34 -2.86 0.22
N THR A 262 12.14 -2.52 1.23
CA THR A 262 11.91 -2.90 2.64
C THR A 262 11.27 -1.80 3.49
N ALA A 263 11.11 -0.57 2.97
CA ALA A 263 10.69 0.58 3.77
C ALA A 263 9.20 0.55 4.18
N PRO A 264 8.23 0.34 3.27
CA PRO A 264 6.82 0.33 3.67
C PRO A 264 6.44 -0.99 4.33
N ILE A 265 5.90 -0.91 5.53
CA ILE A 265 5.49 -2.04 6.36
C ILE A 265 3.97 -2.04 6.46
N ALA A 266 3.32 -2.92 5.70
CA ALA A 266 1.87 -3.10 5.76
C ALA A 266 1.52 -4.26 6.69
N VAL A 267 0.67 -4.00 7.68
CA VAL A 267 0.22 -5.01 8.65
C VAL A 267 -1.27 -5.23 8.51
N ASN A 268 -1.68 -6.48 8.41
CA ASN A 268 -3.06 -6.91 8.38
C ASN A 268 -3.40 -7.65 9.66
N LYS A 269 -4.41 -7.18 10.42
CA LYS A 269 -4.93 -7.87 11.61
C LYS A 269 -6.02 -8.84 11.23
N THR A 270 -6.92 -8.42 10.37
CA THR A 270 -8.08 -9.19 9.95
C THR A 270 -8.27 -8.98 8.46
N ASP A 271 -8.41 -10.07 7.74
CA ASP A 271 -8.88 -10.12 6.37
C ASP A 271 -9.77 -11.34 6.27
N LYS A 272 -11.09 -11.15 6.44
CA LYS A 272 -12.03 -12.25 6.56
C LYS A 272 -13.27 -12.03 5.71
N VAL A 273 -13.57 -13.04 4.91
CA VAL A 273 -14.87 -13.23 4.28
C VAL A 273 -15.65 -14.26 5.12
N ARG A 274 -16.91 -13.98 5.41
CA ARG A 274 -17.83 -14.93 6.02
C ARG A 274 -19.03 -15.09 5.11
N ILE A 275 -19.40 -16.30 4.82
CA ILE A 275 -20.57 -16.63 4.00
C ILE A 275 -21.46 -17.54 4.82
N PHE A 276 -22.72 -17.12 4.99
CA PHE A 276 -23.76 -17.87 5.67
C PHE A 276 -24.80 -18.26 4.65
N ASP A 277 -25.11 -19.56 4.57
CA ASP A 277 -26.17 -20.03 3.70
C ASP A 277 -27.57 -19.72 4.32
N PRO A 278 -28.66 -19.78 3.53
CA PRO A 278 -30.01 -19.48 4.01
C PRO A 278 -30.44 -20.31 5.22
N ASN A 279 -29.96 -21.57 5.33
CA ASN A 279 -30.33 -22.43 6.45
C ASN A 279 -29.65 -22.02 7.77
N VAL A 280 -28.54 -21.31 7.70
CA VAL A 280 -27.76 -20.82 8.85
C VAL A 280 -28.14 -19.37 9.20
N ASN A 281 -28.60 -18.59 8.22
CA ASN A 281 -28.99 -17.21 8.40
C ASN A 281 -30.37 -17.12 9.05
N GLN A 282 -30.41 -16.89 10.37
CA GLN A 282 -31.66 -16.80 11.14
C GLN A 282 -32.51 -15.57 10.86
N GLY A 283 -31.96 -14.56 10.16
CA GLY A 283 -32.63 -13.29 9.93
C GLY A 283 -33.49 -13.22 8.65
N ALA A 284 -33.21 -14.07 7.67
CA ALA A 284 -33.91 -14.11 6.39
C ALA A 284 -33.54 -15.36 5.61
N ASP A 285 -34.39 -15.83 4.70
CA ASP A 285 -34.07 -16.87 3.73
C ASP A 285 -33.18 -16.31 2.62
N ALA A 286 -31.94 -15.99 3.00
CA ALA A 286 -30.98 -15.30 2.16
C ALA A 286 -29.55 -15.70 2.47
N TRP A 287 -28.71 -15.69 1.44
CA TRP A 287 -27.28 -15.76 1.59
C TRP A 287 -26.75 -14.48 2.22
N LYS A 288 -26.09 -14.56 3.37
CA LYS A 288 -25.42 -13.41 3.99
C LYS A 288 -23.92 -13.52 3.83
N MET A 289 -23.30 -12.45 3.35
CA MET A 289 -21.86 -12.36 3.10
C MET A 289 -21.30 -11.15 3.83
N ASP A 290 -20.35 -11.39 4.73
CA ASP A 290 -19.66 -10.35 5.48
C ASP A 290 -18.21 -10.30 5.05
N TYR A 291 -17.71 -9.12 4.72
CA TYR A 291 -16.29 -8.85 4.51
C TYR A 291 -15.79 -7.87 5.57
N ARG A 292 -14.62 -8.14 6.15
CA ARG A 292 -13.94 -7.22 7.07
C ARG A 292 -12.44 -7.27 6.86
N LYS A 293 -11.86 -6.08 6.69
CA LYS A 293 -10.41 -5.89 6.65
C LYS A 293 -9.99 -4.85 7.68
N TYR A 294 -9.02 -5.22 8.50
CA TYR A 294 -8.40 -4.33 9.47
C TYR A 294 -6.90 -4.32 9.22
N HIS A 295 -6.39 -3.19 8.71
CA HIS A 295 -5.02 -3.04 8.28
C HIS A 295 -4.51 -1.62 8.52
N ASP A 296 -3.19 -1.45 8.43
CA ASP A 296 -2.55 -0.14 8.38
C ASP A 296 -1.17 -0.26 7.71
N LEU A 297 -0.49 0.89 7.51
CA LEU A 297 0.83 0.97 6.91
C LEU A 297 1.68 1.96 7.71
N TRP A 298 2.94 1.58 7.95
CA TRP A 298 3.95 2.44 8.55
C TRP A 298 5.25 2.41 7.77
N ILE A 299 6.06 3.43 7.99
CA ILE A 299 7.44 3.51 7.52
C ILE A 299 8.26 3.98 8.71
N MET A 300 9.41 3.35 8.95
CA MET A 300 10.35 3.77 9.99
C MET A 300 10.98 5.11 9.61
N ASP A 301 11.29 5.97 10.59
CA ASP A 301 11.78 7.33 10.36
C ASP A 301 13.02 7.36 9.46
N GLU A 302 13.98 6.46 9.69
CA GLU A 302 15.18 6.36 8.86
C GLU A 302 14.89 5.89 7.44
N ALA A 303 13.99 4.92 7.28
CA ALA A 303 13.56 4.42 5.99
C ALA A 303 12.72 5.47 5.22
N LEU A 304 12.01 6.35 5.93
CA LEU A 304 11.26 7.44 5.32
C LEU A 304 12.18 8.45 4.63
N LYS A 305 13.38 8.70 5.15
CA LYS A 305 14.38 9.59 4.53
C LYS A 305 14.81 9.12 3.12
N LEU A 306 14.64 7.84 2.84
CA LEU A 306 14.94 7.21 1.56
C LEU A 306 13.74 7.13 0.61
N CYS A 307 12.61 7.70 0.99
CA CYS A 307 11.44 7.79 0.12
C CYS A 307 11.47 9.10 -0.68
N ARG A 308 10.99 9.05 -1.91
CA ARG A 308 10.76 10.25 -2.74
C ARG A 308 9.37 10.21 -3.34
N VAL A 309 8.66 11.32 -3.25
CA VAL A 309 7.30 11.48 -3.79
C VAL A 309 7.28 12.69 -4.70
N ASN A 310 6.89 12.49 -5.93
CA ASN A 310 6.70 13.58 -6.88
C ASN A 310 5.21 13.84 -7.08
N VAL A 311 4.80 15.09 -6.87
CA VAL A 311 3.41 15.53 -6.92
C VAL A 311 3.25 16.55 -8.06
N GLN A 312 2.15 16.44 -8.80
CA GLN A 312 1.90 17.31 -9.94
C GLN A 312 1.70 18.78 -9.50
N GLU A 313 0.93 18.98 -8.44
CA GLU A 313 0.59 20.32 -7.93
C GLU A 313 1.62 20.80 -6.90
N THR A 314 1.71 22.12 -6.74
CA THR A 314 2.61 22.73 -5.76
C THR A 314 2.27 22.28 -4.33
N LEU A 315 3.28 21.92 -3.56
CA LEU A 315 3.16 21.67 -2.13
C LEU A 315 3.08 23.00 -1.38
N VAL A 316 2.01 23.20 -0.64
CA VAL A 316 1.78 24.41 0.17
C VAL A 316 1.88 24.03 1.64
#